data_72794fde2e2c7b2e68ed13a947df6730
#
_entry.id   72794fde2e2c7b2e68ed13a947df6730
#
_cell.length_a   1.000
_cell.length_b   1.000
_cell.length_c   1.000
_cell.angle_alpha   90.00
_cell.angle_beta   90.00
_cell.angle_gamma   90.00
#
_symmetry.space_group_name_H-M   'P 1'
#
loop_
_entity.id
_entity.type
_entity.pdbx_description
1 polymer ?
#
loop_
_entity_poly.entity_id
_entity_poly.type
_entity_poly.pdbx_seq_one_letter_code
_entity_poly.pdbx_strand_id
1 'polypeptide(L)'
;ELSVVSLIVYVNGEYLHTFRADGIIVSTPTGSTGYNMSAGGPIVDPKAQMILITPINAHNLNSRSIVIGAEDEVVVEIGRRRSQKDETLEVSFDGDTAARLVVGDKFSIRKASDTTRILKLSNKSFLEILSKKMQVYT
;
A
#
# COMPACT_ATOMS: atom_id res chain seq x y z
N GLU A 1 -24.20 3.04 0.21
CA GLU A 1 -23.51 4.15 0.79
C GLU A 1 -22.00 4.00 0.90
N LEU A 2 -21.32 5.10 0.88
CA LEU A 2 -19.87 5.10 0.74
C LEU A 2 -19.17 4.64 2.01
N SER A 3 -18.29 3.68 1.84
CA SER A 3 -17.49 3.10 2.92
C SER A 3 -16.20 3.86 3.14
N VAL A 4 -16.26 5.18 3.12
CA VAL A 4 -15.07 6.01 3.27
C VAL A 4 -14.59 6.00 4.70
N VAL A 5 -13.35 5.63 4.87
CA VAL A 5 -12.68 5.71 6.16
C VAL A 5 -11.65 6.83 6.15
N SER A 6 -11.34 7.34 7.32
CA SER A 6 -10.21 8.24 7.50
C SER A 6 -9.02 7.42 7.97
N LEU A 7 -7.96 7.43 7.19
CA LEU A 7 -6.74 6.72 7.50
C LEU A 7 -5.64 7.74 7.76
N ILE A 8 -5.26 7.87 9.02
CA ILE A 8 -4.28 8.86 9.45
C ILE A 8 -2.91 8.21 9.40
N VAL A 9 -2.03 8.74 8.57
CA VAL A 9 -0.74 8.12 8.30
C VAL A 9 0.40 8.94 8.88
N TYR A 10 1.27 8.26 9.60
CA TYR A 10 2.50 8.82 10.17
C TYR A 10 3.68 8.08 9.60
N VAL A 11 4.77 8.77 9.34
CA VAL A 11 6.04 8.19 8.91
C VAL A 11 7.10 8.58 9.94
N ASN A 12 7.71 7.57 10.55
CA ASN A 12 8.70 7.78 11.61
C ASN A 12 8.17 8.70 12.73
N GLY A 13 6.89 8.56 13.07
CA GLY A 13 6.26 9.35 14.13
C GLY A 13 5.78 10.72 13.70
N GLU A 14 6.01 11.12 12.48
CA GLU A 14 5.61 12.42 11.97
C GLU A 14 4.35 12.29 11.11
N TYR A 15 3.38 13.17 11.32
CA TYR A 15 2.14 13.14 10.54
C TYR A 15 2.41 13.40 9.06
N LEU A 16 1.92 12.50 8.22
CA LEU A 16 2.01 12.66 6.78
C LEU A 16 0.73 13.25 6.19
N HIS A 17 -0.37 12.54 6.35
CA HIS A 17 -1.63 12.90 5.70
C HIS A 17 -2.77 12.05 6.25
N THR A 18 -3.99 12.56 6.12
CA THR A 18 -5.19 11.78 6.41
C THR A 18 -5.86 11.46 5.08
N PHE A 19 -5.83 10.17 4.72
CA PHE A 19 -6.43 9.71 3.47
C PHE A 19 -7.91 9.40 3.70
N ARG A 20 -8.76 9.96 2.87
CA ARG A 20 -10.17 9.60 2.81
C ARG A 20 -10.35 8.70 1.60
N ALA A 21 -10.43 7.41 1.84
CA ALA A 21 -10.39 6.42 0.79
C ALA A 21 -11.06 5.15 1.27
N ASP A 22 -11.25 4.19 0.37
CA ASP A 22 -11.77 2.88 0.74
C ASP A 22 -10.72 2.05 1.48
N GLY A 23 -9.46 2.38 1.31
CA GLY A 23 -8.36 1.71 1.97
C GLY A 23 -7.03 2.29 1.57
N ILE A 24 -5.97 1.66 2.03
CA ILE A 24 -4.61 2.05 1.73
C ILE A 24 -3.76 0.80 1.55
N ILE A 25 -2.87 0.84 0.58
CA ILE A 25 -1.92 -0.24 0.33
C ILE A 25 -0.53 0.26 0.69
N VAL A 26 0.19 -0.52 1.48
CA VAL A 26 1.61 -0.29 1.75
C VAL A 26 2.35 -1.46 1.15
N SER A 27 3.24 -1.18 0.22
CA SER A 27 3.92 -2.23 -0.53
C SER A 27 5.40 -1.96 -0.70
N THR A 28 6.14 -3.04 -0.94
CA THR A 28 7.53 -2.97 -1.38
C THR A 28 7.56 -2.88 -2.90
N PRO A 29 8.73 -2.58 -3.51
CA PRO A 29 8.85 -2.60 -4.96
C PRO A 29 8.45 -3.94 -5.58
N THR A 30 8.81 -5.05 -4.95
CA THR A 30 8.41 -6.37 -5.43
C THR A 30 6.90 -6.52 -5.46
N GLY A 31 6.21 -6.01 -4.42
CA GLY A 31 4.76 -6.05 -4.35
C GLY A 31 4.05 -5.02 -5.21
N SER A 32 4.80 -4.11 -5.87
CA SER A 32 4.18 -3.03 -6.64
C SER A 32 3.42 -3.53 -7.87
N THR A 33 3.75 -4.71 -8.37
CA THR A 33 3.07 -5.32 -9.52
C THR A 33 1.85 -6.13 -9.13
N GLY A 34 1.54 -6.23 -7.83
CA GLY A 34 0.36 -6.90 -7.34
C GLY A 34 -0.82 -5.94 -7.19
N TYR A 35 -1.46 -5.98 -6.05
CA TYR A 35 -2.65 -5.19 -5.78
C TYR A 35 -2.41 -3.68 -5.87
N ASN A 36 -1.18 -3.24 -5.57
CA ASN A 36 -0.82 -1.83 -5.68
C ASN A 36 -1.04 -1.29 -7.10
N MET A 37 -0.70 -2.08 -8.12
CA MET A 37 -0.91 -1.70 -9.51
C MET A 37 -2.41 -1.57 -9.83
N SER A 38 -3.21 -2.49 -9.32
CA SER A 38 -4.67 -2.46 -9.50
C SER A 38 -5.29 -1.20 -8.90
N ALA A 39 -4.71 -0.66 -7.84
CA ALA A 39 -5.17 0.56 -7.19
C ALA A 39 -4.61 1.82 -7.86
N GLY A 40 -3.89 1.70 -8.95
CA GLY A 40 -3.31 2.84 -9.67
C GLY A 40 -1.94 3.26 -9.16
N GLY A 41 -1.29 2.44 -8.34
CA GLY A 41 0.06 2.71 -7.89
C GLY A 41 1.10 2.48 -8.98
N PRO A 42 2.29 3.07 -8.85
CA PRO A 42 3.33 2.94 -9.85
C PRO A 42 3.94 1.54 -9.86
N ILE A 43 4.52 1.19 -10.98
CA ILE A 43 5.35 0.00 -11.13
C ILE A 43 6.78 0.39 -10.80
N VAL A 44 7.42 -0.37 -9.93
CA VAL A 44 8.74 -0.03 -9.41
C VAL A 44 9.70 -1.19 -9.64
N ASP A 45 10.92 -0.85 -10.05
CA ASP A 45 11.98 -1.83 -10.20
C ASP A 45 12.23 -2.52 -8.85
N PRO A 46 12.24 -3.87 -8.81
CA PRO A 46 12.45 -4.61 -7.55
C PRO A 46 13.76 -4.28 -6.84
N LYS A 47 14.75 -3.73 -7.54
CA LYS A 47 16.02 -3.32 -6.94
C LYS A 47 15.93 -2.02 -6.16
N ALA A 48 14.86 -1.25 -6.32
CA ALA A 48 14.72 0.02 -5.63
C ALA A 48 14.48 -0.19 -4.14
N GLN A 49 15.07 0.66 -3.32
CA GLN A 49 14.95 0.58 -1.85
C GLN A 49 13.95 1.61 -1.36
N MET A 50 12.67 1.24 -1.38
CA MET A 50 11.59 2.16 -1.00
C MET A 50 10.34 1.41 -0.56
N ILE A 51 9.43 2.14 0.05
CA ILE A 51 8.09 1.68 0.40
C ILE A 51 7.10 2.59 -0.32
N LEU A 52 6.04 1.99 -0.86
CA LEU A 52 4.98 2.70 -1.56
C LEU A 52 3.73 2.73 -0.70
N ILE A 53 3.10 3.89 -0.62
CA ILE A 53 1.81 4.07 0.06
C ILE A 53 0.81 4.52 -1.00
N THR A 54 -0.21 3.70 -1.28
CA THR A 54 -1.18 3.97 -2.34
C THR A 54 -2.59 3.92 -1.79
N PRO A 55 -3.35 5.01 -1.85
CA PRO A 55 -4.77 4.98 -1.44
C PRO A 55 -5.62 4.22 -2.46
N ILE A 56 -6.66 3.56 -1.97
CA ILE A 56 -7.62 2.83 -2.81
C ILE A 56 -8.86 3.69 -2.96
N ASN A 57 -9.21 4.03 -4.20
CA ASN A 57 -10.40 4.84 -4.51
C ASN A 57 -10.50 6.10 -3.66
N ALA A 58 -9.43 6.88 -3.67
CA ALA A 58 -9.37 8.11 -2.90
C ALA A 58 -10.41 9.10 -3.41
N HIS A 59 -11.08 9.76 -2.47
CA HIS A 59 -12.11 10.74 -2.80
C HIS A 59 -11.55 12.14 -3.03
N ASN A 60 -10.27 12.30 -2.87
CA ASN A 60 -9.56 13.54 -3.12
C ASN A 60 -8.80 13.41 -4.43
N LEU A 61 -9.05 14.34 -5.37
CA LEU A 61 -8.39 14.33 -6.67
C LEU A 61 -6.86 14.50 -6.57
N ASN A 62 -6.37 15.03 -5.47
CA ASN A 62 -4.94 15.23 -5.25
C ASN A 62 -4.26 14.07 -4.55
N SER A 63 -5.00 13.01 -4.21
CA SER A 63 -4.41 11.84 -3.57
C SER A 63 -3.59 11.05 -4.58
N ARG A 64 -2.34 10.79 -4.22
CA ARG A 64 -1.37 10.10 -5.07
C ARG A 64 -0.66 9.05 -4.27
N SER A 65 0.02 8.15 -4.98
CA SER A 65 0.97 7.26 -4.33
C SER A 65 2.14 8.06 -3.80
N ILE A 66 2.58 7.69 -2.60
CA ILE A 66 3.71 8.34 -1.94
C ILE A 66 4.82 7.33 -1.79
N VAL A 67 6.03 7.75 -2.08
CA VAL A 67 7.24 6.92 -1.97
C VAL A 67 8.03 7.40 -0.77
N ILE A 68 8.40 6.47 0.10
CA ILE A 68 9.24 6.75 1.27
C ILE A 68 10.41 5.78 1.30
N GLY A 69 11.33 5.98 2.23
CA GLY A 69 12.52 5.14 2.33
C GLY A 69 12.20 3.74 2.82
N ALA A 70 13.01 2.77 2.42
CA ALA A 70 12.80 1.37 2.78
C ALA A 70 12.91 1.12 4.29
N GLU A 71 13.65 1.98 5.00
CA GLU A 71 13.85 1.82 6.45
C GLU A 71 12.85 2.62 7.28
N ASP A 72 11.91 3.33 6.63
CA ASP A 72 10.93 4.11 7.35
C ASP A 72 9.84 3.24 7.96
N GLU A 73 9.31 3.68 9.08
CA GLU A 73 8.17 3.02 9.71
C GLU A 73 6.90 3.79 9.39
N VAL A 74 5.89 3.08 8.92
CA VAL A 74 4.58 3.64 8.61
C VAL A 74 3.62 3.23 9.71
N VAL A 75 2.91 4.19 10.29
CA VAL A 75 1.83 3.91 11.23
C VAL A 75 0.54 4.42 10.62
N VAL A 76 -0.45 3.57 10.57
CA VAL A 76 -1.79 3.93 10.10
C VAL A 76 -2.74 3.87 11.28
N GLU A 77 -3.40 4.98 11.54
CA GLU A 77 -4.40 5.07 12.59
C GLU A 77 -5.78 5.16 11.95
N ILE A 78 -6.72 4.37 12.45
CA ILE A 78 -8.09 4.37 11.93
C ILE A 78 -8.84 5.54 12.53
N GLY A 79 -9.21 6.49 11.68
CA GLY A 79 -9.95 7.66 12.08
C GLY A 79 -11.45 7.44 12.04
N ARG A 80 -12.18 8.40 12.61
CA ARG A 80 -13.63 8.34 12.67
C ARG A 80 -14.23 8.52 11.28
N ARG A 81 -15.21 7.69 10.96
CA ARG A 81 -15.95 7.79 9.72
C ARG A 81 -17.05 8.85 9.83
N ARG A 82 -17.52 9.29 8.67
CA ARG A 82 -18.67 10.14 8.59
C ARG A 82 -19.95 9.43 9.00
N SER A 83 -20.06 8.15 8.71
CA SER A 83 -21.19 7.35 9.14
C SER A 83 -20.99 6.97 10.61
N GLN A 84 -22.10 6.97 11.35
CA GLN A 84 -22.06 6.73 12.80
C GLN A 84 -21.97 5.26 13.20
N LYS A 85 -21.87 4.37 12.21
CA LYS A 85 -21.78 2.95 12.51
C LYS A 85 -20.37 2.56 12.83
N ASP A 86 -20.22 1.78 13.90
CA ASP A 86 -18.95 1.17 14.23
C ASP A 86 -18.66 0.06 13.25
N GLU A 87 -17.83 0.36 12.28
CA GLU A 87 -17.42 -0.62 11.29
C GLU A 87 -15.98 -1.02 11.53
N THR A 88 -15.68 -2.26 11.24
CA THR A 88 -14.33 -2.77 11.31
C THR A 88 -13.65 -2.64 9.95
N LEU A 89 -12.35 -2.41 9.98
CA LEU A 89 -11.52 -2.47 8.79
C LEU A 89 -10.72 -3.74 8.82
N GLU A 90 -10.50 -4.32 7.66
CA GLU A 90 -9.69 -5.51 7.55
C GLU A 90 -8.27 -5.16 7.13
N VAL A 91 -7.31 -5.79 7.78
CA VAL A 91 -5.91 -5.72 7.38
C VAL A 91 -5.55 -7.04 6.73
N SER A 92 -5.04 -6.98 5.51
CA SER A 92 -4.68 -8.18 4.75
C SER A 92 -3.21 -8.15 4.40
N PHE A 93 -2.57 -9.32 4.48
CA PHE A 93 -1.20 -9.53 4.03
C PHE A 93 -1.26 -10.40 2.78
N ASP A 94 -0.81 -9.87 1.64
CA ASP A 94 -0.80 -10.60 0.37
C ASP A 94 -2.15 -11.27 0.06
N GLY A 95 -3.24 -10.57 0.39
CA GLY A 95 -4.58 -11.05 0.11
C GLY A 95 -5.26 -11.82 1.23
N ASP A 96 -4.51 -12.25 2.24
CA ASP A 96 -5.08 -12.97 3.38
C ASP A 96 -5.40 -12.03 4.53
N THR A 97 -6.63 -12.08 5.01
CA THR A 97 -7.04 -11.22 6.13
C THR A 97 -6.35 -11.67 7.41
N ALA A 98 -5.61 -10.76 8.04
CA ALA A 98 -4.84 -11.05 9.24
C ALA A 98 -5.45 -10.45 10.50
N ALA A 99 -6.15 -9.32 10.39
CA ALA A 99 -6.68 -8.62 11.55
C ALA A 99 -7.86 -7.74 11.16
N ARG A 100 -8.65 -7.38 12.17
CA ARG A 100 -9.73 -6.40 12.02
C ARG A 100 -9.47 -5.26 12.99
N LEU A 101 -9.63 -4.04 12.49
CA LEU A 101 -9.35 -2.82 13.24
C LEU A 101 -10.62 -1.99 13.39
N VAL A 102 -10.68 -1.25 14.49
CA VAL A 102 -11.77 -0.29 14.73
C VAL A 102 -11.18 1.10 14.91
N VAL A 103 -12.04 2.11 14.93
CA VAL A 103 -11.64 3.50 15.14
C VAL A 103 -10.74 3.62 16.37
N GLY A 104 -9.62 4.30 16.22
CA GLY A 104 -8.64 4.47 17.28
C GLY A 104 -7.50 3.47 17.25
N ASP A 105 -7.67 2.35 16.54
CA ASP A 105 -6.61 1.37 16.42
C ASP A 105 -5.49 1.91 15.54
N LYS A 106 -4.27 1.47 15.83
CA LYS A 106 -3.09 1.82 15.06
C LYS A 106 -2.43 0.55 14.54
N PHE A 107 -1.88 0.65 13.36
CA PHE A 107 -1.18 -0.44 12.71
C PHE A 107 0.19 0.04 12.25
N SER A 108 1.24 -0.64 12.71
CA SER A 108 2.62 -0.27 12.38
C SER A 108 3.17 -1.20 11.32
N ILE A 109 3.79 -0.64 10.30
CA ILE A 109 4.33 -1.36 9.16
C ILE A 109 5.77 -0.94 8.97
N ARG A 110 6.68 -1.91 8.89
CA ARG A 110 8.07 -1.65 8.57
C ARG A 110 8.64 -2.83 7.80
N LYS A 111 9.76 -2.58 7.14
CA LYS A 111 10.48 -3.61 6.41
C LYS A 111 10.89 -4.74 7.37
N ALA A 112 10.67 -5.98 6.95
CA ALA A 112 11.09 -7.13 7.74
C ALA A 112 12.62 -7.21 7.77
N SER A 113 13.17 -7.73 8.88
CA SER A 113 14.60 -7.95 8.99
C SER A 113 15.07 -9.10 8.12
N ASP A 114 14.18 -10.06 7.86
CA ASP A 114 14.49 -11.19 7.00
C ASP A 114 14.29 -10.84 5.54
N THR A 115 15.14 -11.38 4.69
CA THR A 115 14.98 -11.20 3.24
C THR A 115 14.64 -12.53 2.60
N THR A 116 13.79 -12.46 1.57
CA THR A 116 13.46 -13.62 0.75
C THR A 116 14.32 -13.58 -0.50
N ARG A 117 15.06 -14.66 -0.73
CA ARG A 117 15.83 -14.78 -1.96
C ARG A 117 14.95 -15.37 -3.04
N ILE A 118 14.86 -14.66 -4.16
CA ILE A 118 14.10 -15.12 -5.30
C ILE A 118 15.07 -15.73 -6.29
N LEU A 119 14.89 -17.03 -6.59
CA LEU A 119 15.70 -17.72 -7.57
C LEU A 119 15.18 -17.37 -8.97
N LYS A 120 16.05 -16.74 -9.75
CA LYS A 120 15.70 -16.35 -11.11
C LYS A 120 15.95 -17.52 -12.04
N LEU A 121 14.88 -18.10 -12.56
CA LEU A 121 14.95 -19.25 -13.47
C LEU A 121 14.97 -18.86 -14.94
N SER A 122 14.81 -17.58 -15.22
CA SER A 122 14.76 -17.05 -16.59
C SER A 122 15.86 -16.04 -16.80
N ASN A 123 16.38 -15.92 -18.01
CA ASN A 123 17.35 -14.89 -18.38
C ASN A 123 16.70 -13.55 -18.67
N LYS A 124 15.38 -13.47 -18.61
CA LYS A 124 14.67 -12.24 -18.91
C LYS A 124 14.83 -11.24 -17.77
N SER A 125 15.13 -10.00 -18.14
CA SER A 125 15.22 -8.91 -17.19
C SER A 125 13.82 -8.46 -16.76
N PHE A 126 13.77 -7.70 -15.65
CA PHE A 126 12.54 -7.09 -15.21
C PHE A 126 11.91 -6.22 -16.31
N LEU A 127 12.73 -5.46 -17.02
CA LEU A 127 12.24 -4.57 -18.08
C LEU A 127 11.66 -5.35 -19.26
N GLU A 128 12.27 -6.49 -19.62
CA GLU A 128 11.73 -7.32 -20.68
C GLU A 128 10.35 -7.88 -20.31
N ILE A 129 10.21 -8.37 -19.08
CA ILE A 129 8.95 -8.91 -18.59
C ILE A 129 7.89 -7.81 -18.54
N LEU A 130 8.26 -6.65 -18.03
CA LEU A 130 7.34 -5.52 -17.92
C LEU A 130 6.88 -5.04 -19.29
N SER A 131 7.80 -4.91 -20.24
CA SER A 131 7.48 -4.48 -21.59
C SER A 131 6.44 -5.40 -22.25
N LYS A 132 6.61 -6.72 -22.09
CA LYS A 132 5.64 -7.68 -22.62
C LYS A 132 4.28 -7.54 -21.97
N LYS A 133 4.24 -7.39 -20.65
CA LYS A 133 2.97 -7.22 -19.94
C LYS A 133 2.24 -5.95 -20.34
N MET A 134 2.98 -4.87 -20.54
CA MET A 134 2.38 -3.61 -20.97
C MET A 134 1.77 -3.68 -22.35
N GLN A 135 2.36 -4.45 -23.26
CA GLN A 135 1.81 -4.66 -24.60
C GLN A 135 0.45 -5.35 -24.57
N VAL A 136 0.24 -6.25 -23.61
CA VAL A 136 -1.03 -6.96 -23.48
C VAL A 136 -2.16 -6.03 -23.06
N TYR A 137 -1.84 -4.97 -22.30
CA TYR A 137 -2.85 -4.07 -21.74
C TYR A 137 -3.02 -2.77 -22.55
N THR A 138 -2.31 -2.63 -23.63
CA THR A 138 -2.52 -1.52 -24.56
C THR A 138 -3.27 -1.99 -25.81
#